data_ec2e3071f665a39f26bfb1179bf73c12
#
_entry.id   ec2e3071f665a39f26bfb1179bf73c12
#
_cell.length_a   1.000
_cell.length_b   1.000
_cell.length_c   1.000
_cell.angle_alpha   90.00
_cell.angle_beta   90.00
_cell.angle_gamma   90.00
#
_symmetry.space_group_name_H-M   'P 1'
#
loop_
_entity.id
_entity.type
_entity.pdbx_description
1 polymer ?
#
loop_
_entity_poly.entity_id
_entity_poly.type
_entity_poly.pdbx_seq_one_letter_code
_entity_poly.pdbx_strand_id
1 'polypeptide(L)'
;MVLDSIDNFADEHIDFTVGDDYLLHDGDIVFVRSNGSKELVGRSVLIENITYPLAFSGFCIRFRNMRQALTDNLYLLYYFRTSHFKQALLKYSNDSTNINNLNQEMLNAILIDAPPKERQLQIIETLTQRINAIDCVIMEKKSLLTDLEDYKKSLIFEVVTGKRRVC
;
A
#
# COMPACT_ATOMS: atom_id res chain seq x y z
N MET A 1 -0.62 -1.02 -4.89
CA MET A 1 0.07 0.25 -4.62
C MET A 1 1.31 -0.11 -3.84
N VAL A 2 2.38 -0.36 -4.53
CA VAL A 2 3.72 -0.14 -4.01
C VAL A 2 3.71 1.36 -3.71
N LEU A 3 4.21 1.81 -2.56
CA LEU A 3 4.47 3.24 -2.39
C LEU A 3 5.33 3.65 -3.58
N ASP A 4 4.79 4.53 -4.42
CA ASP A 4 5.62 5.25 -5.36
C ASP A 4 6.76 5.82 -4.56
N SER A 5 7.94 5.40 -4.87
CA SER A 5 9.22 5.64 -4.27
C SER A 5 9.20 6.43 -2.96
N ILE A 6 9.80 5.87 -1.93
CA ILE A 6 10.11 6.54 -0.64
C ILE A 6 10.73 7.93 -0.87
N ASP A 7 11.31 8.17 -2.03
CA ASP A 7 11.86 9.44 -2.49
C ASP A 7 10.89 10.63 -2.45
N ASN A 8 9.58 10.41 -2.53
CA ASN A 8 8.58 11.47 -2.39
C ASN A 8 8.50 12.07 -0.97
N PHE A 9 9.10 11.44 0.02
CA PHE A 9 9.16 11.90 1.40
C PHE A 9 10.56 12.35 1.83
N ALA A 10 11.53 12.37 0.92
CA ALA A 10 12.92 12.72 1.22
C ALA A 10 13.08 14.15 1.78
N ASP A 11 12.14 15.04 1.50
CA ASP A 11 12.16 16.43 1.97
C ASP A 11 11.44 16.63 3.32
N GLU A 12 10.79 15.59 3.86
CA GLU A 12 10.14 15.65 5.17
C GLU A 12 11.11 15.25 6.29
N HIS A 13 12.00 16.15 6.67
CA HIS A 13 12.97 15.93 7.73
C HIS A 13 12.38 16.28 9.11
N ILE A 14 12.77 15.45 10.09
CA ILE A 14 12.46 15.70 11.50
C ILE A 14 13.76 16.11 12.21
N ASP A 15 13.78 17.30 12.79
CA ASP A 15 14.95 17.85 13.50
C ASP A 15 15.16 17.27 14.90
N PHE A 16 14.93 15.98 15.10
CA PHE A 16 15.25 15.33 16.38
C PHE A 16 15.75 13.90 16.17
N THR A 17 16.56 13.43 17.11
CA THR A 17 17.08 12.07 17.10
C THR A 17 15.98 11.09 17.46
N VAL A 18 15.70 10.17 16.57
CA VAL A 18 14.76 9.05 16.78
C VAL A 18 15.55 7.86 17.32
N GLY A 19 15.04 7.20 18.34
CA GLY A 19 15.65 5.97 18.85
C GLY A 19 15.62 4.83 17.82
N ASP A 20 16.62 3.96 17.83
CA ASP A 20 16.78 2.86 16.89
C ASP A 20 15.56 1.93 16.80
N ASP A 21 14.81 1.82 17.90
CA ASP A 21 13.57 1.02 17.96
C ASP A 21 12.46 1.54 17.03
N TYR A 22 12.53 2.78 16.59
CA TYR A 22 11.57 3.38 15.66
C TYR A 22 12.05 3.40 14.21
N LEU A 23 13.28 2.97 13.96
CA LEU A 23 13.81 2.89 12.61
C LEU A 23 13.27 1.68 11.86
N LEU A 24 12.92 1.91 10.61
CA LEU A 24 12.53 0.88 9.66
C LEU A 24 13.76 0.29 8.97
N HIS A 25 13.69 -0.99 8.67
CA HIS A 25 14.68 -1.72 7.88
C HIS A 25 14.02 -2.33 6.66
N ASP A 26 14.83 -2.63 5.65
CA ASP A 26 14.36 -3.39 4.49
C ASP A 26 13.71 -4.71 4.92
N GLY A 27 12.54 -4.98 4.36
CA GLY A 27 11.73 -6.14 4.70
C GLY A 27 10.73 -5.90 5.83
N ASP A 28 10.72 -4.73 6.49
CA ASP A 28 9.66 -4.39 7.43
C ASP A 28 8.34 -4.17 6.68
N ILE A 29 7.23 -4.56 7.32
CA ILE A 29 5.88 -4.25 6.84
C ILE A 29 5.25 -3.27 7.82
N VAL A 30 4.78 -2.15 7.31
CA VAL A 30 4.14 -1.10 8.11
C VAL A 30 2.64 -1.12 7.88
N PHE A 31 1.87 -1.21 8.96
CA PHE A 31 0.42 -1.13 8.95
C PHE A 31 -0.05 0.25 9.38
N VAL A 32 -1.10 0.75 8.74
CA VAL A 32 -1.84 1.90 9.25
C VAL A 32 -2.64 1.47 10.48
N ARG A 33 -2.27 2.00 11.64
CA ARG A 33 -2.90 1.71 12.92
C ARG A 33 -4.22 2.44 13.09
N SER A 34 -4.21 3.74 12.82
CA SER A 34 -5.37 4.62 12.92
C SER A 34 -5.30 5.72 11.89
N ASN A 35 -6.44 6.08 11.34
CA ASN A 35 -6.57 7.14 10.35
C ASN A 35 -7.99 7.73 10.43
N GLY A 36 -8.17 8.99 10.06
CA GLY A 36 -9.47 9.62 9.95
C GLY A 36 -10.41 8.91 8.95
N SER A 37 -9.85 8.24 7.94
CA SER A 37 -10.58 7.35 7.05
C SER A 37 -10.44 5.90 7.53
N LYS A 38 -11.53 5.31 7.96
CA LYS A 38 -11.59 3.91 8.45
C LYS A 38 -11.16 2.88 7.40
N GLU A 39 -11.29 3.22 6.11
CA GLU A 39 -10.91 2.35 5.00
C GLU A 39 -9.40 2.18 4.86
N LEU A 40 -8.62 3.09 5.43
CA LEU A 40 -7.16 3.05 5.41
C LEU A 40 -6.60 2.21 6.55
N VAL A 41 -7.34 2.02 7.64
CA VAL A 41 -6.87 1.23 8.79
C VAL A 41 -6.67 -0.23 8.39
N GLY A 42 -5.53 -0.79 8.78
CA GLY A 42 -5.11 -2.15 8.42
C GLY A 42 -4.46 -2.27 7.04
N ARG A 43 -4.37 -1.18 6.26
CA ARG A 43 -3.54 -1.19 5.04
C ARG A 43 -2.08 -1.39 5.41
N SER A 44 -1.38 -2.14 4.58
CA SER A 44 0.01 -2.49 4.80
C SER A 44 0.88 -2.14 3.60
N VAL A 45 2.14 -1.81 3.88
CA VAL A 45 3.18 -1.55 2.89
C VAL A 45 4.45 -2.28 3.29
N LEU A 46 5.14 -2.85 2.32
CA LEU A 46 6.48 -3.42 2.48
C LEU A 46 7.51 -2.32 2.24
N ILE A 47 8.48 -2.24 3.12
CA ILE A 47 9.58 -1.29 3.06
C ILE A 47 10.75 -1.96 2.39
N GLU A 48 11.26 -1.35 1.32
CA GLU A 48 12.39 -1.85 0.54
C GLU A 48 13.25 -0.68 0.04
N ASN A 49 14.53 -0.93 -0.17
CA ASN A 49 15.49 0.03 -0.73
C ASN A 49 15.64 1.31 0.11
N ILE A 50 15.73 1.16 1.42
CA ILE A 50 15.97 2.31 2.32
C ILE A 50 17.39 2.83 2.08
N THR A 51 17.49 4.11 1.70
CA THR A 51 18.76 4.80 1.47
C THR A 51 19.11 5.83 2.56
N TYR A 52 18.17 6.12 3.46
CA TYR A 52 18.31 7.07 4.56
C TYR A 52 17.54 6.57 5.80
N PRO A 53 17.83 7.04 7.02
CA PRO A 53 17.10 6.66 8.21
C PRO A 53 15.62 7.02 8.09
N LEU A 54 14.75 6.01 8.13
CA LEU A 54 13.30 6.16 8.02
C LEU A 54 12.64 5.68 9.30
N ALA A 55 11.84 6.53 9.93
CA ALA A 55 11.07 6.18 11.12
C ALA A 55 9.57 6.07 10.82
N PHE A 56 8.85 5.34 11.66
CA PHE A 56 7.40 5.26 11.58
C PHE A 56 6.74 6.00 12.75
N SER A 57 5.56 6.55 12.49
CA SER A 57 4.81 7.32 13.48
C SER A 57 3.97 6.43 14.41
N GLY A 58 3.46 6.99 15.51
CA GLY A 58 2.53 6.32 16.41
C GLY A 58 1.18 5.93 15.79
N PHE A 59 0.88 6.44 14.59
CA PHE A 59 -0.29 6.04 13.77
C PHE A 59 -0.04 4.80 12.92
N CYS A 60 1.14 4.20 13.04
CA CYS A 60 1.55 3.00 12.32
C CYS A 60 1.97 1.90 13.29
N ILE A 61 1.97 0.67 12.82
CA ILE A 61 2.54 -0.50 13.50
C ILE A 61 3.55 -1.13 12.57
N ARG A 62 4.80 -1.29 13.03
CA ARG A 62 5.83 -2.04 12.33
C ARG A 62 5.66 -3.54 12.62
N PHE A 63 5.62 -4.34 11.57
CA PHE A 63 5.76 -5.78 11.60
C PHE A 63 7.11 -6.16 10.99
N ARG A 64 7.94 -6.85 11.75
CA ARG A 64 9.22 -7.39 11.30
C ARG A 64 9.18 -8.91 11.28
N ASN A 65 9.38 -9.49 10.12
CA ASN A 65 9.39 -10.94 9.97
C ASN A 65 10.71 -11.53 10.51
N MET A 66 10.62 -12.17 11.67
CA MET A 66 11.76 -12.84 12.30
C MET A 66 11.97 -14.28 11.77
N ARG A 67 11.12 -14.77 10.89
CA ARG A 67 11.13 -16.12 10.33
C ARG A 67 11.26 -16.14 8.80
N GLN A 68 12.18 -15.34 8.27
CA GLN A 68 12.38 -15.19 6.83
C GLN A 68 12.75 -16.49 6.11
N ALA A 69 13.31 -17.48 6.84
CA ALA A 69 13.56 -18.81 6.29
C ALA A 69 12.25 -19.57 5.97
N LEU A 70 11.17 -19.30 6.70
CA LEU A 70 9.87 -19.98 6.55
C LEU A 70 8.89 -19.17 5.70
N THR A 71 8.90 -17.85 5.84
CA THR A 71 7.94 -16.97 5.16
C THR A 71 8.64 -15.83 4.44
N ASP A 72 8.14 -15.51 3.26
CA ASP A 72 8.60 -14.40 2.45
C ASP A 72 7.85 -13.11 2.80
N ASN A 73 8.54 -11.97 2.83
CA ASN A 73 7.94 -10.69 3.20
C ASN A 73 6.91 -10.21 2.17
N LEU A 74 7.17 -10.43 0.88
CA LEU A 74 6.24 -10.06 -0.17
C LEU A 74 5.01 -10.98 -0.18
N TYR A 75 5.19 -12.27 0.14
CA TYR A 75 4.07 -13.19 0.37
C TYR A 75 3.20 -12.71 1.53
N LEU A 76 3.81 -12.33 2.66
CA LEU A 76 3.10 -11.79 3.82
C LEU A 76 2.35 -10.50 3.47
N LEU A 77 2.97 -9.59 2.71
CA LEU A 77 2.32 -8.39 2.23
C LEU A 77 1.04 -8.72 1.44
N TYR A 78 1.12 -9.66 0.49
CA TYR A 78 -0.06 -10.08 -0.27
C TYR A 78 -1.11 -10.73 0.62
N TYR A 79 -0.71 -11.58 1.56
CA TYR A 79 -1.61 -12.18 2.53
C TYR A 79 -2.36 -11.12 3.35
N PHE A 80 -1.66 -10.11 3.88
CA PHE A 80 -2.22 -9.02 4.67
C PHE A 80 -3.20 -8.13 3.87
N ARG A 81 -3.14 -8.16 2.56
CA ARG A 81 -4.07 -7.44 1.67
C ARG A 81 -5.32 -8.25 1.31
N THR A 82 -5.42 -9.51 1.74
CA THR A 82 -6.58 -10.34 1.45
C THR A 82 -7.80 -9.94 2.29
N SER A 83 -8.99 -10.18 1.74
CA SER A 83 -10.24 -10.09 2.49
C SER A 83 -10.29 -11.07 3.67
N HIS A 84 -9.64 -12.23 3.54
CA HIS A 84 -9.51 -13.21 4.62
C HIS A 84 -8.80 -12.63 5.85
N PHE A 85 -7.67 -11.99 5.66
CA PHE A 85 -6.93 -11.32 6.74
C PHE A 85 -7.74 -10.19 7.35
N LYS A 86 -8.41 -9.37 6.53
CA LYS A 86 -9.31 -8.31 7.03
C LYS A 86 -10.45 -8.87 7.88
N GLN A 87 -11.08 -9.96 7.47
CA GLN A 87 -12.12 -10.63 8.24
C GLN A 87 -11.58 -11.22 9.55
N ALA A 88 -10.35 -11.77 9.54
CA ALA A 88 -9.71 -12.25 10.76
C ALA A 88 -9.46 -11.11 11.76
N LEU A 89 -9.02 -9.94 11.30
CA LEU A 89 -8.87 -8.74 12.15
C LEU A 89 -10.22 -8.26 12.74
N LEU A 90 -11.29 -8.30 11.95
CA LEU A 90 -12.62 -7.87 12.42
C LEU A 90 -13.15 -8.71 13.58
N LYS A 91 -12.76 -9.99 13.71
CA LYS A 91 -13.14 -10.83 14.84
C LYS A 91 -12.61 -10.33 16.19
N TYR A 92 -11.53 -9.57 16.16
CA TYR A 92 -10.89 -8.98 17.35
C TYR A 92 -11.20 -7.48 17.49
N SER A 93 -11.97 -6.91 16.58
CA SER A 93 -12.45 -5.53 16.67
C SER A 93 -13.71 -5.43 17.52
N ASN A 94 -13.84 -4.34 18.26
CA ASN A 94 -15.08 -4.02 18.99
C ASN A 94 -16.24 -3.61 18.05
N ASP A 95 -15.96 -3.40 16.78
CA ASP A 95 -16.92 -3.05 15.73
C ASP A 95 -16.92 -4.17 14.68
N SER A 96 -18.07 -4.80 14.48
CA SER A 96 -18.22 -5.94 13.58
C SER A 96 -18.13 -5.57 12.08
N THR A 97 -18.21 -4.28 11.77
CA THR A 97 -18.24 -3.79 10.38
C THR A 97 -16.93 -3.11 9.94
N ASN A 98 -16.20 -2.49 10.88
CA ASN A 98 -15.00 -1.73 10.57
C ASN A 98 -13.94 -1.86 11.66
N ILE A 99 -12.67 -1.75 11.24
CA ILE A 99 -11.54 -1.62 12.14
C ILE A 99 -11.30 -0.13 12.37
N ASN A 100 -11.65 0.38 13.57
CA ASN A 100 -11.45 1.79 13.90
C ASN A 100 -10.02 2.08 14.36
N ASN A 101 -9.38 1.09 15.00
CA ASN A 101 -8.01 1.17 15.47
C ASN A 101 -7.40 -0.23 15.49
N LEU A 102 -6.31 -0.42 14.79
CA LEU A 102 -5.53 -1.65 14.79
C LEU A 102 -4.56 -1.62 15.96
N ASN A 103 -4.44 -2.71 16.70
CA ASN A 103 -3.45 -2.86 17.76
C ASN A 103 -2.60 -4.12 17.59
N GLN A 104 -1.52 -4.21 18.36
CA GLN A 104 -0.59 -5.34 18.28
C GLN A 104 -1.23 -6.66 18.72
N GLU A 105 -2.17 -6.63 19.66
CA GLU A 105 -2.86 -7.82 20.15
C GLU A 105 -3.71 -8.45 19.06
N MET A 106 -4.42 -7.61 18.27
CA MET A 106 -5.19 -8.08 17.12
C MET A 106 -4.29 -8.76 16.07
N LEU A 107 -3.14 -8.18 15.76
CA LEU A 107 -2.18 -8.77 14.82
C LEU A 107 -1.58 -10.07 15.37
N ASN A 108 -1.22 -10.12 16.63
CA ASN A 108 -0.64 -11.29 17.29
C ASN A 108 -1.64 -12.46 17.43
N ALA A 109 -2.94 -12.17 17.46
CA ALA A 109 -3.97 -13.20 17.57
C ALA A 109 -4.22 -13.95 16.26
N ILE A 110 -3.73 -13.44 15.13
CA ILE A 110 -3.96 -14.05 13.82
C ILE A 110 -2.87 -15.09 13.54
N LEU A 111 -3.32 -16.34 13.38
CA LEU A 111 -2.45 -17.42 12.90
C LEU A 111 -2.35 -17.35 11.37
N ILE A 112 -1.12 -17.32 10.87
CA ILE A 112 -0.83 -17.34 9.45
C ILE A 112 -0.37 -18.75 9.10
N ASP A 113 -1.22 -19.49 8.40
CA ASP A 113 -0.86 -20.77 7.82
C ASP A 113 -0.27 -20.53 6.43
N ALA A 114 1.06 -20.45 6.36
CA ALA A 114 1.78 -20.19 5.13
C ALA A 114 2.20 -21.52 4.47
N PRO A 115 2.02 -21.67 3.15
CA PRO A 115 2.51 -22.84 2.43
C PRO A 115 4.04 -22.89 2.45
N PRO A 116 4.66 -24.02 2.04
CA PRO A 116 6.12 -24.10 1.91
C PRO A 116 6.70 -22.97 1.08
N LYS A 117 7.94 -22.54 1.40
CA LYS A 117 8.59 -21.36 0.79
C LYS A 117 8.58 -21.38 -0.74
N GLU A 118 8.81 -22.54 -1.34
CA GLU A 118 8.78 -22.71 -2.81
C GLU A 118 7.40 -22.33 -3.39
N ARG A 119 6.34 -22.72 -2.72
CA ARG A 119 4.98 -22.38 -3.15
C ARG A 119 4.67 -20.89 -2.97
N GLN A 120 5.22 -20.28 -1.92
CA GLN A 120 5.11 -18.83 -1.72
C GLN A 120 5.75 -18.07 -2.90
N LEU A 121 6.95 -18.47 -3.33
CA LEU A 121 7.65 -17.85 -4.45
C LEU A 121 6.86 -17.96 -5.76
N GLN A 122 6.27 -19.12 -6.04
CA GLN A 122 5.39 -19.29 -7.22
C GLN A 122 4.16 -18.37 -7.18
N ILE A 123 3.57 -18.21 -5.98
CA ILE A 123 2.43 -17.30 -5.78
C ILE A 123 2.87 -15.84 -6.02
N ILE A 124 4.01 -15.44 -5.44
CA ILE A 124 4.58 -14.10 -5.60
C ILE A 124 4.80 -13.79 -7.08
N GLU A 125 5.49 -14.68 -7.80
CA GLU A 125 5.77 -14.49 -9.23
C GLU A 125 4.48 -14.31 -10.04
N THR A 126 3.51 -15.21 -9.83
CA THR A 126 2.22 -15.15 -10.53
C THR A 126 1.47 -13.86 -10.22
N LEU A 127 1.42 -13.44 -8.95
CA LEU A 127 0.71 -12.23 -8.54
C LEU A 127 1.41 -10.98 -9.07
N THR A 128 2.72 -10.92 -8.97
CA THR A 128 3.51 -9.77 -9.44
C THR A 128 3.31 -9.55 -10.93
N GLN A 129 3.38 -10.61 -11.75
CA GLN A 129 3.13 -10.51 -13.20
C GLN A 129 1.73 -9.98 -13.50
N ARG A 130 0.71 -10.52 -12.82
CA ARG A 130 -0.68 -10.10 -13.04
C ARG A 130 -0.96 -8.67 -12.56
N ILE A 131 -0.42 -8.29 -11.40
CA ILE A 131 -0.57 -6.95 -10.84
C ILE A 131 0.10 -5.94 -11.77
N ASN A 132 1.33 -6.19 -12.22
CA ASN A 132 2.03 -5.30 -13.15
C ASN A 132 1.26 -5.11 -14.47
N ALA A 133 0.68 -6.17 -15.00
CA ALA A 133 -0.16 -6.08 -16.20
C ALA A 133 -1.42 -5.22 -15.96
N ILE A 134 -2.06 -5.37 -14.82
CA ILE A 134 -3.23 -4.55 -14.44
C ILE A 134 -2.82 -3.08 -14.25
N ASP A 135 -1.70 -2.82 -13.55
CA ASP A 135 -1.22 -1.47 -13.31
C ASP A 135 -0.84 -0.76 -14.62
N CYS A 136 -0.24 -1.48 -15.58
CA CYS A 136 0.02 -0.97 -16.93
C CYS A 136 -1.28 -0.50 -17.60
N VAL A 137 -2.32 -1.33 -17.60
CA VAL A 137 -3.63 -0.96 -18.18
C VAL A 137 -4.25 0.23 -17.44
N ILE A 138 -4.12 0.29 -16.11
CA ILE A 138 -4.61 1.43 -15.33
C ILE A 138 -3.89 2.72 -15.74
N MET A 139 -2.57 2.67 -15.91
CA MET A 139 -1.78 3.83 -16.36
C MET A 139 -2.20 4.31 -17.75
N GLU A 140 -2.37 3.38 -18.72
CA GLU A 140 -2.87 3.72 -20.06
C GLU A 140 -4.26 4.40 -20.02
N LYS A 141 -5.17 3.88 -19.20
CA LYS A 141 -6.52 4.45 -19.05
C LYS A 141 -6.49 5.84 -18.40
N LYS A 142 -5.61 6.06 -17.43
CA LYS A 142 -5.42 7.39 -16.83
C LYS A 142 -4.87 8.40 -17.83
N SER A 143 -3.89 8.01 -18.65
CA SER A 143 -3.35 8.86 -19.73
C SER A 143 -4.46 9.23 -20.72
N LEU A 144 -5.23 8.24 -21.18
CA LEU A 144 -6.34 8.47 -22.10
C LEU A 144 -7.40 9.43 -21.50
N LEU A 145 -7.68 9.32 -20.21
CA LEU A 145 -8.61 10.23 -19.52
C LEU A 145 -8.10 11.67 -19.58
N THR A 146 -6.82 11.88 -19.30
CA THR A 146 -6.18 13.19 -19.38
C THR A 146 -6.27 13.77 -20.79
N ASP A 147 -5.95 12.98 -21.81
CA ASP A 147 -6.03 13.38 -23.22
C ASP A 147 -7.46 13.78 -23.63
N LEU A 148 -8.46 13.04 -23.15
CA LEU A 148 -9.87 13.35 -23.40
C LEU A 148 -10.33 14.64 -22.68
N GLU A 149 -9.85 14.88 -21.48
CA GLU A 149 -10.13 16.14 -20.75
C GLU A 149 -9.51 17.33 -21.46
N ASP A 150 -8.30 17.21 -21.99
CA ASP A 150 -7.63 18.28 -22.72
C ASP A 150 -8.27 18.49 -24.11
N TYR A 151 -8.67 17.42 -24.80
CA TYR A 151 -9.46 17.53 -26.02
C TYR A 151 -10.79 18.26 -25.78
N LYS A 152 -11.50 17.93 -24.69
CA LYS A 152 -12.74 18.60 -24.30
C LYS A 152 -12.52 20.10 -24.09
N LYS A 153 -11.45 20.50 -23.39
CA LYS A 153 -11.10 21.91 -23.17
C LYS A 153 -10.81 22.62 -24.51
N SER A 154 -10.01 21.99 -25.38
CA SER A 154 -9.69 22.52 -26.71
C SER A 154 -10.94 22.70 -27.59
N LEU A 155 -11.80 21.70 -27.60
CA LEU A 155 -13.06 21.75 -28.36
C LEU A 155 -13.97 22.90 -27.91
N ILE A 156 -14.12 23.08 -26.58
CA ILE A 156 -14.90 24.21 -26.03
C ILE A 156 -14.30 25.55 -26.49
N PHE A 157 -12.97 25.69 -26.36
CA PHE A 157 -12.27 26.89 -26.79
C PHE A 157 -12.47 27.19 -28.28
N GLU A 158 -12.30 26.21 -29.13
CA GLU A 158 -12.43 26.35 -30.58
C GLU A 158 -13.84 26.77 -30.99
N VAL A 159 -14.85 26.18 -30.40
CA VAL A 159 -16.26 26.46 -30.68
C VAL A 159 -16.64 27.87 -30.17
N VAL A 160 -16.32 28.17 -28.91
CA VAL A 160 -16.69 29.47 -28.29
C VAL A 160 -15.97 30.64 -28.96
N THR A 161 -14.73 30.44 -29.41
CA THR A 161 -13.96 31.49 -30.10
C THR A 161 -14.24 31.57 -31.61
N GLY A 162 -15.15 30.78 -32.15
CA GLY A 162 -15.48 30.73 -33.57
C GLY A 162 -14.42 30.12 -34.49
N LYS A 163 -13.38 29.51 -33.92
CA LYS A 163 -12.34 28.83 -34.70
C LYS A 163 -12.87 27.53 -35.34
N ARG A 164 -13.90 26.96 -34.76
CA ARG A 164 -14.59 25.76 -35.27
C ARG A 164 -16.08 26.09 -35.44
N ARG A 165 -16.62 25.82 -36.63
CA ARG A 165 -18.06 25.98 -36.88
C ARG A 165 -18.83 24.86 -36.19
N VAL A 166 -19.95 25.23 -35.58
CA VAL A 166 -20.97 24.27 -35.12
C VAL A 166 -21.86 24.04 -36.34
N CYS A 167 -21.93 22.76 -36.83
CA CYS A 167 -22.86 22.37 -37.86
C CYS A 167 -24.25 22.18 -37.26
#